data_b06a94badd0c94e7fc868e632c8f0d7f
#
_entry.id   b06a94badd0c94e7fc868e632c8f0d7f
#
_cell.length_a   1.000
_cell.length_b   1.000
_cell.length_c   1.000
_cell.angle_alpha   90.00
_cell.angle_beta   90.00
_cell.angle_gamma   90.00
#
_symmetry.space_group_name_H-M   'P 1'
#
loop_
_entity.id
_entity.type
_entity.pdbx_description
1 polymer ?
#
loop_
_entity_poly.entity_id
_entity_poly.type
_entity_poly.pdbx_seq_one_letter_code
_entity_poly.pdbx_strand_id
1 'polypeptide(L)' 'NVYIVRSLAMTNWLCNNGFKILKVEDSEKDDKFKVFLFEDSPELHSTMMKYRKRV' A
#
# COMPACT_ATOMS: atom_id res chain seq x y z
N ASN A 1 -7.46 -11.39 5.02
CA ASN A 1 -6.32 -11.40 4.09
C ASN A 1 -5.67 -10.05 4.02
N VAL A 2 -4.37 -10.03 3.81
CA VAL A 2 -3.64 -8.78 3.70
C VAL A 2 -3.07 -8.63 2.29
N TYR A 3 -2.96 -7.38 1.87
CA TYR A 3 -2.33 -7.02 0.62
C TYR A 3 -1.07 -6.22 0.93
N ILE A 4 0.03 -6.60 0.33
CA ILE A 4 1.34 -6.00 0.63
C ILE A 4 1.63 -4.94 -0.40
N VAL A 5 1.88 -3.72 0.06
CA VAL A 5 2.23 -2.58 -0.79
C VAL A 5 3.66 -2.18 -0.47
N ARG A 6 4.49 -2.12 -1.50
CA ARG A 6 5.91 -1.79 -1.34
C ARG A 6 6.22 -0.34 -1.66
N SER A 7 5.32 0.33 -2.36
CA SER A 7 5.53 1.71 -2.80
C SER A 7 5.03 2.69 -1.75
N LEU A 8 5.88 3.60 -1.34
CA LEU A 8 5.46 4.64 -0.42
C LEU A 8 4.44 5.57 -1.06
N ALA A 9 4.62 5.87 -2.36
CA ALA A 9 3.67 6.72 -3.07
C ALA A 9 2.28 6.08 -3.11
N MET A 10 2.21 4.78 -3.40
CA MET A 10 0.94 4.07 -3.40
C MET A 10 0.33 4.03 -2.00
N THR A 11 1.17 3.82 -0.99
CA THR A 11 0.71 3.81 0.40
C THR A 11 0.07 5.14 0.76
N ASN A 12 0.72 6.24 0.42
CA ASN A 12 0.17 7.57 0.68
C ASN A 12 -1.15 7.78 -0.06
N TRP A 13 -1.22 7.32 -1.31
CA TRP A 13 -2.45 7.41 -2.10
C TRP A 13 -3.60 6.68 -1.42
N LEU A 14 -3.34 5.47 -0.97
CA LEU A 14 -4.37 4.67 -0.31
C LEU A 14 -4.79 5.29 1.00
N CYS A 15 -3.85 5.78 1.80
CA CYS A 15 -4.17 6.42 3.06
C CYS A 15 -5.01 7.68 2.84
N ASN A 16 -4.69 8.44 1.79
CA ASN A 16 -5.46 9.65 1.45
C ASN A 16 -6.87 9.32 0.98
N ASN A 17 -7.10 8.09 0.57
CA ASN A 17 -8.42 7.63 0.14
C ASN A 17 -9.16 6.87 1.24
N GLY A 18 -8.69 6.96 2.47
CA GLY A 18 -9.41 6.41 3.61
C GLY A 18 -9.03 5.01 4.02
N PHE A 19 -8.05 4.42 3.37
CA PHE A 19 -7.55 3.10 3.76
C PHE A 19 -6.52 3.23 4.86
N LYS A 20 -6.50 2.26 5.75
CA LYS A 20 -5.59 2.29 6.89
C LYS A 20 -4.52 1.22 6.74
N ILE A 21 -3.32 1.58 7.14
CA ILE A 21 -2.22 0.62 7.21
C ILE A 21 -2.48 -0.27 8.41
N LEU A 22 -2.50 -1.58 8.19
CA LEU A 22 -2.67 -2.55 9.27
C LEU A 22 -1.36 -2.77 10.01
N LYS A 23 -0.25 -2.82 9.27
CA LYS A 23 1.04 -3.12 9.85
C LYS A 23 2.13 -2.68 8.89
N VAL A 24 3.28 -2.32 9.44
CA VAL A 24 4.48 -2.03 8.66
C VAL A 24 5.49 -3.09 9.03
N GLU A 25 6.09 -3.72 8.02
CA GLU A 25 7.08 -4.77 8.24
C GLU A 25 8.30 -4.52 7.38
N ASP A 26 9.40 -5.18 7.75
CA ASP A 26 10.59 -5.15 6.93
C ASP A 26 10.39 -6.00 5.69
N SER A 27 10.98 -5.56 4.59
CA SER A 27 10.95 -6.36 3.36
C SER A 27 11.79 -7.63 3.56
N GLU A 28 11.28 -8.75 3.07
CA GLU A 28 12.01 -10.02 3.15
C GLU A 28 13.29 -9.99 2.34
N LYS A 29 13.30 -9.20 1.27
CA LYS A 29 14.45 -9.16 0.37
C LYS A 29 15.53 -8.20 0.84
N ASP A 30 15.14 -7.14 1.52
CA ASP A 30 16.08 -6.11 1.95
C ASP A 30 15.49 -5.41 3.16
N ASP A 31 16.11 -5.59 4.31
CA ASP A 31 15.61 -5.03 5.56
C ASP A 31 15.74 -3.50 5.62
N LYS A 32 16.39 -2.89 4.64
CA LYS A 32 16.42 -1.44 4.52
C LYS A 32 15.11 -0.86 4.03
N PHE A 33 14.26 -1.69 3.41
CA PHE A 33 12.98 -1.25 2.87
C PHE A 33 11.86 -1.77 3.73
N LYS A 34 10.79 -1.00 3.78
CA LYS A 34 9.58 -1.38 4.51
C LYS A 34 8.48 -1.75 3.54
N VAL A 35 7.60 -2.62 4.01
CA VAL A 35 6.37 -2.94 3.29
C VAL A 35 5.19 -2.58 4.17
N PHE A 36 4.09 -2.23 3.53
CA PHE A 36 2.90 -1.73 4.20
C PHE A 36 1.76 -2.69 3.90
N LEU A 37 1.10 -3.16 4.95
CA LEU A 37 0.05 -4.16 4.82
C LEU A 37 -1.30 -3.49 4.97
N PHE A 38 -2.18 -3.75 4.00
CA PHE A 38 -3.55 -3.27 4.01
C PHE A 38 -4.49 -4.46 4.01
N GLU A 39 -5.72 -4.24 4.42
CA GLU A 39 -6.73 -5.27 4.27
C GLU A 39 -7.09 -5.40 2.80
N ASP A 40 -6.99 -6.63 2.29
CA ASP A 40 -7.29 -6.90 0.90
C ASP A 40 -8.79 -6.81 0.67
N SER A 41 -9.20 -5.98 -0.28
CA SER A 41 -10.60 -5.79 -0.59
C SER A 41 -10.73 -5.32 -2.04
N PRO A 42 -11.92 -5.54 -2.65
CA PRO A 42 -12.14 -5.01 -4.01
C PRO A 42 -12.02 -3.49 -4.07
N GLU A 43 -12.44 -2.80 -3.01
CA GLU A 43 -12.33 -1.35 -2.95
C GLU A 43 -10.88 -0.90 -2.96
N LEU A 44 -10.02 -1.63 -2.27
CA LEU A 44 -8.59 -1.32 -2.27
C LEU A 44 -8.03 -1.39 -3.68
N HIS A 45 -8.34 -2.46 -4.39
CA HIS A 45 -7.84 -2.67 -5.75
C HIS A 45 -8.39 -1.62 -6.71
N SER A 46 -9.67 -1.27 -6.60
CA SER A 46 -10.26 -0.21 -7.40
C SER A 46 -9.54 1.11 -7.19
N THR A 47 -9.27 1.44 -5.93
CA THR A 47 -8.60 2.69 -5.60
C THR A 47 -7.17 2.71 -6.12
N MET A 48 -6.49 1.57 -6.05
CA MET A 48 -5.15 1.46 -6.59
C MET A 48 -5.11 1.72 -8.08
N MET A 49 -6.13 1.25 -8.80
CA MET A 49 -6.20 1.46 -10.24
C MET A 49 -6.42 2.90 -10.63
N LYS A 50 -6.93 3.71 -9.72
CA LYS A 50 -7.14 5.14 -9.97
C LYS A 50 -5.88 5.95 -9.73
N TYR A 51 -4.86 5.35 -9.17
CA TYR A 51 -3.61 6.05 -8.90
C TYR A 51 -2.95 6.44 -10.21
N ARG A 52 -2.55 7.70 -10.30
CA ARG A 52 -1.81 8.19 -11.46
C ARG A 52 -0.54 8.83 -10.98
N LYS A 53 0.57 8.34 -11.50
CA LYS A 53 1.86 8.91 -11.19
C LYS A 53 1.99 10.26 -11.88
N ARG A 54 2.35 11.26 -11.11
CA ARG A 54 2.63 12.57 -11.69
C ARG A 54 4.02 12.59 -12.28
N VAL A 55 4.13 13.25 -13.40
CA VAL A 55 5.39 13.36 -14.11
C VAL A 55 5.92 14.76 -13.94
#